data_4529a46205971580c49e48ab50f39411
#
_entry.id   4529a46205971580c49e48ab50f39411
#
_cell.length_a   1.000
_cell.length_b   1.000
_cell.length_c   1.000
_cell.angle_alpha   90.00
_cell.angle_beta   90.00
_cell.angle_gamma   90.00
#
_symmetry.space_group_name_H-M   'P 1'
#
loop_
_entity.id
_entity.type
_entity.pdbx_description
1 polymer ?
#
loop_
_entity_poly.entity_id
_entity_poly.type
_entity_poly.pdbx_seq_one_letter_code
_entity_poly.pdbx_strand_id
1 'polypeptide(L)'
;MTTPLLALEDLNVWFELPGGGELHAVRGVSFELEAGERFGLVGESGCGKTTAMLSIMGLLPPNATIAGEVRLDGDNILARGEETVSPHRWDDIAMVFQGAMNAFNPVQTVGSQIEEPMHLHGVAEGKVARRQTEELLERVGIA
;
A
#
# COMPACT_ATOMS: atom_id res chain seq x y z
N MET A 1 6.13 25.88 7.78
CA MET A 1 6.59 24.65 7.10
C MET A 1 5.33 23.88 6.79
N THR A 2 5.12 23.48 5.55
CA THR A 2 4.00 22.62 5.15
C THR A 2 4.29 21.21 5.64
N THR A 3 3.29 20.51 6.14
CA THR A 3 3.41 19.09 6.49
C THR A 3 3.50 18.29 5.18
N PRO A 4 4.50 17.42 5.00
CA PRO A 4 4.57 16.57 3.81
C PRO A 4 3.38 15.62 3.75
N LEU A 5 2.92 15.29 2.53
CA LEU A 5 1.83 14.33 2.33
C LEU A 5 2.22 12.94 2.83
N LEU A 6 3.44 12.51 2.52
CA LEU A 6 4.01 11.24 3.00
C LEU A 6 5.42 11.48 3.53
N ALA A 7 5.72 10.96 4.71
CA ALA A 7 7.07 10.94 5.24
C ALA A 7 7.44 9.55 5.77
N LEU A 8 8.62 9.08 5.44
CA LEU A 8 9.25 7.93 6.08
C LEU A 8 10.35 8.45 6.99
N GLU A 9 10.34 8.04 8.24
CA GLU A 9 11.34 8.45 9.25
C GLU A 9 12.05 7.21 9.79
N ASP A 10 13.34 7.07 9.46
CA ASP A 10 14.21 5.97 9.90
C ASP A 10 13.57 4.58 9.71
N LEU A 11 12.95 4.34 8.54
CA LEU A 11 12.29 3.07 8.27
C LEU A 11 13.30 1.93 8.20
N ASN A 12 13.11 0.95 9.05
CA ASN A 12 13.88 -0.28 9.12
C ASN A 12 12.96 -1.49 9.01
N VAL A 13 13.38 -2.51 8.26
CA VAL A 13 12.63 -3.77 8.10
C VAL A 13 13.54 -4.96 8.19
N TRP A 14 13.19 -5.90 9.03
CA TRP A 14 13.87 -7.20 9.19
C TRP A 14 12.90 -8.33 8.87
N PHE A 15 13.44 -9.41 8.31
CA PHE A 15 12.73 -10.66 8.11
C PHE A 15 13.38 -11.77 8.93
N GLU A 16 12.60 -12.49 9.72
CA GLU A 16 13.05 -13.72 10.34
C GLU A 16 13.31 -14.80 9.29
N LEU A 17 14.48 -15.45 9.37
CA LEU A 17 14.88 -16.49 8.42
C LEU A 17 14.53 -17.88 8.94
N PRO A 18 14.12 -18.83 8.05
CA PRO A 18 13.98 -20.23 8.41
C PRO A 18 15.29 -20.78 8.96
N GLY A 19 15.28 -21.31 10.19
CA GLY A 19 16.48 -21.83 10.86
C GLY A 19 17.17 -20.85 11.79
N GLY A 20 16.61 -19.68 11.96
CA GLY A 20 17.10 -18.62 12.86
C GLY A 20 17.96 -17.56 12.17
N GLY A 21 18.05 -16.40 12.80
CA GLY A 21 18.71 -15.22 12.25
C GLY A 21 17.73 -14.28 11.57
N GLU A 22 18.19 -13.09 11.24
CA GLU A 22 17.39 -12.01 10.65
C GLU A 22 18.07 -11.45 9.40
N LEU A 23 17.27 -11.10 8.39
CA LEU A 23 17.69 -10.33 7.23
C LEU A 23 17.23 -8.88 7.39
N HIS A 24 18.16 -7.94 7.55
CA HIS A 24 17.88 -6.50 7.57
C HIS A 24 17.73 -5.99 6.14
N ALA A 25 16.50 -5.95 5.63
CA ALA A 25 16.18 -5.67 4.23
C ALA A 25 16.07 -4.19 3.91
N VAL A 26 15.58 -3.36 4.84
CA VAL A 26 15.53 -1.89 4.73
C VAL A 26 16.24 -1.31 5.93
N ARG A 27 17.16 -0.36 5.70
CA ARG A 27 18.09 0.10 6.71
C ARG A 27 18.07 1.62 6.81
N GLY A 28 17.27 2.17 7.76
CA GLY A 28 17.23 3.60 8.08
C GLY A 28 16.83 4.48 6.89
N VAL A 29 15.81 4.09 6.15
CA VAL A 29 15.35 4.88 4.99
C VAL A 29 14.46 6.01 5.45
N SER A 30 14.80 7.24 5.05
CA SER A 30 14.00 8.43 5.29
C SER A 30 13.84 9.23 4.01
N PHE A 31 12.64 9.69 3.73
CA PHE A 31 12.32 10.65 2.68
C PHE A 31 10.95 11.27 2.94
N GLU A 32 10.70 12.41 2.30
CA GLU A 32 9.42 13.11 2.33
C GLU A 32 8.90 13.28 0.91
N LEU A 33 7.58 13.35 0.79
CA LEU A 33 6.86 13.57 -0.46
C LEU A 33 5.79 14.64 -0.24
N GLU A 34 5.88 15.72 -1.00
CA GLU A 34 4.89 16.79 -0.97
C GLU A 34 3.65 16.47 -1.82
N ALA A 35 2.53 17.11 -1.52
CA ALA A 35 1.32 16.95 -2.31
C ALA A 35 1.53 17.34 -3.79
N GLY A 36 1.16 16.44 -4.71
CA GLY A 36 1.35 16.62 -6.16
C GLY A 36 2.75 16.30 -6.68
N GLU A 37 3.68 15.95 -5.82
CA GLU A 37 5.05 15.57 -6.20
C GLU A 37 5.08 14.19 -6.86
N ARG A 38 6.11 13.96 -7.70
CA ARG A 38 6.44 12.67 -8.30
C ARG A 38 7.80 12.23 -7.82
N PHE A 39 7.85 11.11 -7.12
CA PHE A 39 9.07 10.56 -6.53
C PHE A 39 9.47 9.24 -7.20
N GLY A 40 10.74 9.09 -7.52
CA GLY A 40 11.29 7.88 -8.13
C GLY A 40 12.25 7.15 -7.18
N LEU A 41 11.87 5.94 -6.73
CA LEU A 41 12.76 5.06 -5.96
C LEU A 41 13.50 4.11 -6.90
N VAL A 42 14.79 4.33 -7.10
CA VAL A 42 15.63 3.54 -8.00
C VAL A 42 16.72 2.78 -7.23
N GLY A 43 17.16 1.66 -7.79
CA GLY A 43 18.19 0.81 -7.19
C GLY A 43 18.20 -0.58 -7.81
N GLU A 44 19.22 -1.37 -7.47
CA GLU A 44 19.41 -2.73 -7.98
C GLU A 44 18.27 -3.68 -7.58
N SER A 45 18.15 -4.81 -8.28
CA SER A 45 17.22 -5.86 -7.88
C SER A 45 17.58 -6.40 -6.49
N GLY A 46 16.58 -6.57 -5.62
CA GLY A 46 16.79 -7.07 -4.25
C GLY A 46 17.27 -6.03 -3.24
N CYS A 47 17.44 -4.75 -3.57
CA CYS A 47 17.90 -3.73 -2.63
C CYS A 47 16.80 -3.20 -1.66
N GLY A 48 15.63 -3.81 -1.59
CA GLY A 48 14.60 -3.46 -0.59
C GLY A 48 13.51 -2.48 -1.06
N LYS A 49 13.48 -2.02 -2.33
CA LYS A 49 12.45 -1.08 -2.83
C LYS A 49 11.02 -1.57 -2.59
N THR A 50 10.72 -2.78 -3.03
CA THR A 50 9.40 -3.40 -2.86
C THR A 50 9.06 -3.56 -1.37
N THR A 51 10.04 -3.93 -0.54
CA THR A 51 9.87 -4.03 0.91
C THR A 51 9.49 -2.68 1.52
N ALA A 52 10.18 -1.60 1.14
CA ALA A 52 9.82 -0.26 1.60
C ALA A 52 8.41 0.16 1.16
N MET A 53 8.02 -0.13 -0.10
CA MET A 53 6.66 0.18 -0.59
C MET A 53 5.59 -0.65 0.13
N LEU A 54 5.83 -1.95 0.36
CA LEU A 54 4.91 -2.80 1.13
C LEU A 54 4.81 -2.37 2.59
N SER A 55 5.87 -1.79 3.16
CA SER A 55 5.84 -1.23 4.52
C SER A 55 4.86 -0.06 4.62
N ILE A 56 4.86 0.85 3.65
CA ILE A 56 3.92 1.98 3.58
C ILE A 56 2.48 1.48 3.56
N MET A 57 2.22 0.41 2.82
CA MET A 57 0.89 -0.20 2.71
C MET A 57 0.52 -1.09 3.92
N GLY A 58 1.45 -1.36 4.85
CA GLY A 58 1.26 -2.34 5.91
C GLY A 58 1.06 -3.78 5.41
N LEU A 59 1.63 -4.12 4.25
CA LEU A 59 1.43 -5.41 3.56
C LEU A 59 2.65 -6.33 3.67
N LEU A 60 3.48 -6.16 4.66
CA LEU A 60 4.59 -7.08 4.91
C LEU A 60 4.09 -8.43 5.47
N PRO A 61 4.78 -9.52 5.18
CA PRO A 61 4.41 -10.84 5.71
C PRO A 61 4.63 -10.90 7.25
N PRO A 62 3.98 -11.86 7.94
CA PRO A 62 4.02 -11.95 9.41
C PRO A 62 5.41 -12.16 10.04
N ASN A 63 6.39 -12.64 9.25
CA ASN A 63 7.77 -12.80 9.70
C ASN A 63 8.62 -11.52 9.54
N ALA A 64 7.98 -10.39 9.19
CA ALA A 64 8.64 -9.10 9.11
C ALA A 64 8.45 -8.29 10.39
N THR A 65 9.52 -7.62 10.83
CA THR A 65 9.50 -6.62 11.90
C THR A 65 9.83 -5.26 11.31
N ILE A 66 9.07 -4.23 11.70
CA ILE A 66 9.26 -2.84 11.26
C ILE A 66 9.64 -1.98 12.44
N ALA A 67 10.57 -1.02 12.22
CA ALA A 67 10.85 0.10 13.12
C ALA A 67 10.95 1.39 12.30
N GLY A 68 10.81 2.52 12.97
CA GLY A 68 10.66 3.84 12.33
C GLY A 68 9.19 4.18 12.16
N GLU A 69 8.92 5.25 11.39
CA GLU A 69 7.57 5.74 11.20
C GLU A 69 7.23 5.93 9.72
N VAL A 70 5.97 5.72 9.38
CA VAL A 70 5.36 6.11 8.11
C VAL A 70 4.23 7.07 8.42
N ARG A 71 4.42 8.33 8.06
CA ARG A 71 3.44 9.40 8.32
C ARG A 71 2.71 9.76 7.04
N LEU A 72 1.40 9.84 7.12
CA LEU A 72 0.51 10.33 6.08
C LEU A 72 -0.22 11.55 6.64
N ASP A 73 -0.07 12.71 5.98
CA ASP A 73 -0.56 14.01 6.49
C ASP A 73 -0.15 14.31 7.96
N GLY A 74 1.01 13.79 8.38
CA GLY A 74 1.56 13.94 9.72
C GLY A 74 1.19 12.83 10.71
N ASP A 75 0.21 11.99 10.43
CA ASP A 75 -0.21 10.88 11.30
C ASP A 75 0.60 9.61 11.01
N ASN A 76 1.15 8.97 12.04
CA ASN A 76 1.85 7.69 11.88
C ASN A 76 0.86 6.55 11.63
N ILE A 77 0.73 6.14 10.37
CA ILE A 77 -0.22 5.11 9.93
C ILE A 77 0.19 3.69 10.31
N LEU A 78 1.43 3.46 10.77
CA LEU A 78 1.88 2.13 11.23
C LEU A 78 1.88 1.98 12.76
N ALA A 79 1.48 3.01 13.51
CA ALA A 79 1.59 3.05 14.97
C ALA A 79 0.92 1.87 15.69
N ARG A 80 -0.17 1.33 15.16
CA ARG A 80 -0.91 0.17 15.67
C ARG A 80 -1.14 -0.90 14.59
N GLY A 81 -0.25 -0.96 13.58
CA GLY A 81 -0.32 -1.94 12.50
C GLY A 81 -1.61 -1.84 11.68
N GLU A 82 -2.29 -2.97 11.46
CA GLU A 82 -3.48 -3.07 10.61
C GLU A 82 -4.60 -2.11 11.01
N GLU A 83 -4.80 -1.87 12.29
CA GLU A 83 -5.86 -0.98 12.80
C GLU A 83 -5.71 0.45 12.29
N THR A 84 -4.47 0.94 12.17
CA THR A 84 -4.19 2.31 11.74
C THR A 84 -3.98 2.45 10.23
N VAL A 85 -3.48 1.43 9.53
CA VAL A 85 -3.19 1.51 8.09
C VAL A 85 -4.40 1.15 7.23
N SER A 86 -5.25 0.22 7.68
CA SER A 86 -6.39 -0.28 6.89
C SER A 86 -7.36 0.82 6.43
N PRO A 87 -7.72 1.82 7.25
CA PRO A 87 -8.61 2.91 6.83
C PRO A 87 -8.06 3.76 5.68
N HIS A 88 -6.74 3.84 5.54
CA HIS A 88 -6.09 4.66 4.50
C HIS A 88 -5.97 3.94 3.15
N ARG A 89 -6.04 2.59 3.14
CA ARG A 89 -5.97 1.84 1.89
C ARG A 89 -7.18 2.13 1.02
N TRP A 90 -6.94 2.38 -0.27
CA TRP A 90 -7.91 2.76 -1.30
C TRP A 90 -8.49 4.17 -1.19
N ASP A 91 -8.44 4.80 -0.01
CA ASP A 91 -8.90 6.18 0.19
C ASP A 91 -7.73 7.16 -0.02
N ASP A 92 -6.68 7.03 0.78
CA ASP A 92 -5.52 7.93 0.74
C ASP A 92 -4.32 7.32 0.00
N ILE A 93 -4.13 6.00 0.11
CA ILE A 93 -3.02 5.27 -0.49
C ILE A 93 -3.50 4.06 -1.29
N ALA A 94 -2.92 3.87 -2.48
CA ALA A 94 -3.16 2.69 -3.30
C ALA A 94 -1.87 2.22 -3.95
N MET A 95 -1.78 0.92 -4.26
CA MET A 95 -0.64 0.32 -4.93
C MET A 95 -1.03 -0.37 -6.22
N VAL A 96 -0.27 -0.12 -7.28
CA VAL A 96 -0.34 -0.89 -8.52
C VAL A 96 0.80 -1.89 -8.55
N PHE A 97 0.47 -3.18 -8.50
CA PHE A 97 1.46 -4.26 -8.49
C PHE A 97 2.00 -4.54 -9.89
N GLN A 98 3.28 -4.89 -9.97
CA GLN A 98 3.84 -5.47 -11.19
C GLN A 98 3.22 -6.86 -11.41
N GLY A 99 2.70 -7.12 -12.62
CA GLY A 99 2.00 -8.39 -12.90
C GLY A 99 0.62 -8.47 -12.27
N ALA A 100 -0.15 -7.40 -12.34
CA ALA A 100 -1.47 -7.21 -11.72
C ALA A 100 -2.49 -8.34 -11.96
N MET A 101 -2.32 -9.15 -13.02
CA MET A 101 -3.18 -10.33 -13.28
C MET A 101 -3.16 -11.37 -12.14
N ASN A 102 -2.07 -11.43 -11.37
CA ASN A 102 -1.94 -12.33 -10.22
C ASN A 102 -2.50 -11.74 -8.91
N ALA A 103 -2.91 -10.48 -8.94
CA ALA A 103 -3.48 -9.80 -7.77
C ALA A 103 -4.98 -10.11 -7.57
N PHE A 104 -5.66 -10.56 -8.61
CA PHE A 104 -7.07 -10.92 -8.49
C PHE A 104 -7.27 -12.26 -7.77
N ASN A 105 -8.25 -12.29 -6.88
CA ASN A 105 -8.72 -13.52 -6.28
C ASN A 105 -9.52 -14.33 -7.33
N PRO A 106 -9.06 -15.53 -7.74
CA PRO A 106 -9.69 -16.27 -8.83
C PRO A 106 -11.07 -16.85 -8.49
N VAL A 107 -11.47 -16.85 -7.21
CA VAL A 107 -12.78 -17.34 -6.77
C VAL A 107 -13.83 -16.24 -6.63
N GLN A 108 -13.46 -15.01 -6.93
CA GLN A 108 -14.35 -13.85 -6.91
C GLN A 108 -14.45 -13.23 -8.30
N THR A 109 -15.56 -12.56 -8.60
CA THR A 109 -15.68 -11.81 -9.86
C THR A 109 -14.83 -10.54 -9.80
N VAL A 110 -14.35 -10.07 -10.95
CA VAL A 110 -13.60 -8.79 -11.03
C VAL A 110 -14.47 -7.64 -10.51
N GLY A 111 -15.77 -7.63 -10.87
CA GLY A 111 -16.71 -6.62 -10.40
C GLY A 111 -16.80 -6.56 -8.89
N SER A 112 -16.93 -7.71 -8.19
CA SER A 112 -17.01 -7.72 -6.73
C SER A 112 -15.73 -7.21 -6.07
N GLN A 113 -14.56 -7.48 -6.65
CA GLN A 113 -13.27 -7.00 -6.14
C GLN A 113 -13.08 -5.48 -6.33
N ILE A 114 -13.69 -4.90 -7.38
CA ILE A 114 -13.71 -3.43 -7.60
C ILE A 114 -14.72 -2.77 -6.65
N GLU A 115 -15.86 -3.42 -6.39
CA GLU A 115 -16.91 -2.91 -5.51
C GLU A 115 -16.51 -2.97 -4.02
N GLU A 116 -15.65 -3.91 -3.62
CA GLU A 116 -15.26 -4.14 -2.23
C GLU A 116 -14.73 -2.86 -1.53
N PRO A 117 -13.72 -2.13 -2.06
CA PRO A 117 -13.28 -0.89 -1.44
C PRO A 117 -14.37 0.20 -1.41
N MET A 118 -15.26 0.25 -2.40
CA MET A 118 -16.38 1.20 -2.39
C MET A 118 -17.32 0.94 -1.21
N HIS A 119 -17.58 -0.33 -0.91
CA HIS A 119 -18.41 -0.74 0.23
C HIS A 119 -17.70 -0.47 1.56
N LEU A 120 -16.42 -0.84 1.67
CA LEU A 120 -15.63 -0.67 2.90
C LEU A 120 -15.52 0.80 3.33
N HIS A 121 -15.36 1.70 2.38
CA HIS A 121 -15.24 3.15 2.63
C HIS A 121 -16.57 3.90 2.52
N GLY A 122 -17.69 3.20 2.33
CA GLY A 122 -19.02 3.83 2.24
C GLY A 122 -19.21 4.76 1.05
N VAL A 123 -18.40 4.60 -0.01
CA VAL A 123 -18.43 5.45 -1.22
C VAL A 123 -19.67 5.16 -2.06
N ALA A 124 -19.99 3.89 -2.25
CA ALA A 124 -21.14 3.45 -3.04
C ALA A 124 -21.59 2.04 -2.66
N GLU A 125 -22.89 1.76 -2.85
CA GLU A 125 -23.48 0.46 -2.58
C GLU A 125 -24.44 0.02 -3.71
N GLY A 126 -24.64 -1.29 -3.83
CA GLY A 126 -25.64 -1.92 -4.69
C GLY A 126 -25.55 -1.47 -6.14
N LYS A 127 -26.65 -0.93 -6.72
CA LYS A 127 -26.70 -0.53 -8.13
C LYS A 127 -25.76 0.64 -8.47
N VAL A 128 -25.43 1.49 -7.50
CA VAL A 128 -24.53 2.63 -7.69
C VAL A 128 -23.10 2.13 -7.82
N ALA A 129 -22.64 1.27 -6.92
CA ALA A 129 -21.32 0.65 -6.97
C ALA A 129 -21.12 -0.11 -8.27
N ARG A 130 -22.12 -0.91 -8.68
CA ARG A 130 -22.07 -1.67 -9.93
C ARG A 130 -21.90 -0.75 -11.15
N ARG A 131 -22.68 0.33 -11.25
CA ARG A 131 -22.56 1.28 -12.37
C ARG A 131 -21.18 1.94 -12.40
N GLN A 132 -20.66 2.35 -11.24
CA GLN A 132 -19.30 2.92 -11.14
C GLN A 132 -18.23 1.91 -11.55
N THR A 133 -18.40 0.64 -11.19
CA THR A 133 -17.52 -0.45 -11.62
C THR A 133 -17.53 -0.62 -13.14
N GLU A 134 -18.71 -0.61 -13.77
CA GLU A 134 -18.86 -0.68 -15.24
C GLU A 134 -18.16 0.52 -15.91
N GLU A 135 -18.38 1.74 -15.41
CA GLU A 135 -17.71 2.96 -15.89
C GLU A 135 -16.17 2.90 -15.74
N LEU A 136 -15.65 2.33 -14.65
CA LEU A 136 -14.21 2.15 -14.45
C LEU A 136 -13.62 1.15 -15.44
N LEU A 137 -14.30 0.04 -15.69
CA LEU A 137 -13.88 -0.97 -16.67
C LEU A 137 -13.86 -0.40 -18.10
N GLU A 138 -14.88 0.34 -18.49
CA GLU A 138 -14.92 1.03 -19.78
C GLU A 138 -13.74 2.02 -19.96
N ARG A 139 -13.38 2.76 -18.91
CA ARG A 139 -12.24 3.71 -18.94
C ARG A 139 -10.91 3.04 -19.22
N VAL A 140 -10.75 1.76 -18.90
CA VAL A 140 -9.55 0.96 -19.20
C VAL A 140 -9.72 0.06 -20.43
N GLY A 141 -10.84 0.24 -21.19
CA GLY A 141 -11.08 -0.46 -22.47
C GLY A 141 -11.66 -1.86 -22.32
N ILE A 142 -12.24 -2.19 -21.19
CA ILE A 142 -12.96 -3.44 -20.94
C ILE A 142 -14.45 -3.15 -21.05
N ALA A 143 -15.11 -3.75 -22.06
CA ALA A 143 -16.55 -3.60 -22.31
C ALA A 143 -17.36 -4.66 -21.57
#